data_a9a8c472c647d7479ee14bd7e08c5699
#
_entry.id   a9a8c472c647d7479ee14bd7e08c5699
#
_cell.length_a   1.000
_cell.length_b   1.000
_cell.length_c   1.000
_cell.angle_alpha   90.00
_cell.angle_beta   90.00
_cell.angle_gamma   90.00
#
_symmetry.space_group_name_H-M   'P 1'
#
loop_
_entity.id
_entity.type
_entity.pdbx_description
1 polymer ?
#
loop_
_entity_poly.entity_id
_entity_poly.type
_entity_poly.pdbx_seq_one_letter_code
_entity_poly.pdbx_strand_id
1 'polypeptide(L)'
;MVAAVVQRGDGRFLLASRPEGSHLAGLWEFPGGAIEPGETPDEALRREMMEELGVEVQVEVPVTFAFHRDEERDVLLLFYRARITAGVPTPLLGQQLGWFAPRELGTLATPPADAELIALLAGGTA
;
A
#
# COMPACT_ATOMS: atom_id res chain seq x y z
N MET A 1 -5.93 -8.78 -4.33
CA MET A 1 -5.67 -7.71 -3.36
C MET A 1 -5.33 -6.40 -4.07
N VAL A 2 -5.59 -5.31 -3.40
CA VAL A 2 -5.28 -3.97 -3.92
C VAL A 2 -4.44 -3.22 -2.89
N ALA A 3 -3.59 -2.32 -3.36
CA ALA A 3 -2.81 -1.45 -2.49
C ALA A 3 -2.67 -0.07 -3.11
N ALA A 4 -2.54 0.94 -2.25
CA ALA A 4 -2.49 2.33 -2.66
C ALA A 4 -1.06 2.86 -2.69
N VAL A 5 -0.71 3.51 -3.77
CA VAL A 5 0.53 4.27 -3.90
C VAL A 5 0.15 5.74 -3.73
N VAL A 6 0.30 6.24 -2.51
CA VAL A 6 -0.05 7.61 -2.14
C VAL A 6 1.23 8.41 -1.98
N GLN A 7 1.39 9.43 -2.81
CA GLN A 7 2.55 10.32 -2.76
C GLN A 7 2.09 11.72 -2.41
N ARG A 8 2.70 12.33 -1.41
CA ARG A 8 2.36 13.70 -1.06
C ARG A 8 3.27 14.70 -1.78
N GLY A 9 2.99 16.00 -1.61
CA GLY A 9 3.64 17.05 -2.38
C GLY A 9 5.16 17.11 -2.27
N ASP A 10 5.75 16.61 -1.18
CA ASP A 10 7.20 16.56 -1.00
C ASP A 10 7.85 15.31 -1.62
N GLY A 11 7.07 14.50 -2.32
CA GLY A 11 7.56 13.30 -3.01
C GLY A 11 7.57 12.03 -2.18
N ARG A 12 7.20 12.09 -0.91
CA ARG A 12 7.22 10.92 -0.02
C ARG A 12 5.98 10.06 -0.19
N PHE A 13 6.17 8.76 0.00
CA PHE A 13 5.12 7.75 -0.13
C PHE A 13 4.66 7.27 1.24
N LEU A 14 3.36 7.01 1.36
CA LEU A 14 2.75 6.50 2.58
C LEU A 14 2.87 4.99 2.64
N LEU A 15 3.48 4.49 3.71
CA LEU A 15 3.51 3.06 4.01
C LEU A 15 3.05 2.84 5.45
N ALA A 16 2.63 1.60 5.71
CA ALA A 16 2.20 1.17 7.04
C ALA A 16 3.00 -0.06 7.44
N SER A 17 3.39 -0.14 8.72
CA SER A 17 4.00 -1.35 9.25
C SER A 17 2.92 -2.27 9.79
N ARG A 18 3.14 -3.57 9.68
CA ARG A 18 2.22 -4.56 10.25
C ARG A 18 2.30 -4.52 11.78
N PRO A 19 1.16 -4.64 12.49
CA PRO A 19 1.14 -4.62 13.95
C PRO A 19 1.94 -5.78 14.54
N GLU A 20 2.44 -5.59 15.75
CA GLU A 20 3.07 -6.68 16.51
C GLU A 20 2.07 -7.82 16.69
N GLY A 21 2.57 -9.04 16.64
CA GLY A 21 1.75 -10.25 16.78
C GLY A 21 1.06 -10.70 15.50
N SER A 22 1.10 -9.89 14.45
CA SER A 22 0.54 -10.27 13.15
C SER A 22 1.58 -11.02 12.32
N HIS A 23 1.12 -11.67 11.26
CA HIS A 23 2.00 -12.31 10.28
C HIS A 23 2.90 -11.24 9.63
N LEU A 24 4.20 -11.48 9.57
CA LEU A 24 5.19 -10.55 9.03
C LEU A 24 5.21 -9.21 9.76
N ALA A 25 5.03 -9.23 11.08
CA ALA A 25 5.09 -8.03 11.90
C ALA A 25 6.39 -7.25 11.68
N GLY A 26 6.30 -5.93 11.68
CA GLY A 26 7.45 -5.04 11.49
C GLY A 26 7.80 -4.76 10.05
N LEU A 27 7.19 -5.45 9.08
CA LEU A 27 7.40 -5.12 7.67
C LEU A 27 6.56 -3.91 7.29
N TRP A 28 7.14 -3.08 6.44
CA TRP A 28 6.45 -1.91 5.88
C TRP A 28 5.83 -2.29 4.54
N GLU A 29 4.59 -1.86 4.32
CA GLU A 29 3.88 -2.17 3.08
C GLU A 29 2.96 -1.02 2.68
N PHE A 30 2.62 -0.99 1.41
CA PHE A 30 1.64 -0.03 0.90
C PHE A 30 0.26 -0.42 1.45
N PRO A 31 -0.53 0.55 1.96
CA PRO A 31 -1.81 0.23 2.56
C PRO A 31 -2.81 -0.31 1.55
N GLY A 32 -3.66 -1.21 1.98
CA GLY A 32 -4.66 -1.84 1.13
C GLY A 32 -5.16 -3.13 1.74
N GLY A 33 -5.77 -3.97 0.93
CA GLY A 33 -6.30 -5.23 1.41
C GLY A 33 -7.01 -6.03 0.34
N ALA A 34 -7.85 -6.97 0.78
CA ALA A 34 -8.53 -7.90 -0.12
C ALA A 34 -9.70 -7.23 -0.84
N ILE A 35 -9.92 -7.67 -2.09
CA ILE A 35 -11.11 -7.30 -2.84
C ILE A 35 -12.22 -8.26 -2.41
N GLU A 36 -13.33 -7.73 -1.94
CA GLU A 36 -14.46 -8.56 -1.54
C GLU A 36 -15.36 -8.89 -2.73
N PRO A 37 -16.14 -9.98 -2.63
CA PRO A 37 -17.08 -10.33 -3.70
C PRO A 37 -18.00 -9.15 -4.05
N GLY A 38 -18.14 -8.87 -5.34
CA GLY A 38 -18.98 -7.78 -5.82
C GLY A 38 -18.32 -6.42 -5.87
N GLU A 39 -17.09 -6.29 -5.36
CA GLU A 39 -16.35 -5.02 -5.43
C GLU A 39 -15.47 -4.96 -6.67
N THR A 40 -15.35 -3.77 -7.25
CA THR A 40 -14.28 -3.48 -8.20
C THR A 40 -13.00 -3.20 -7.40
N PRO A 41 -11.80 -3.28 -8.02
CA PRO A 41 -10.57 -2.89 -7.36
C PRO A 41 -10.62 -1.48 -6.78
N ASP A 42 -11.22 -0.53 -7.50
CA ASP A 42 -11.40 0.85 -7.05
C ASP A 42 -12.22 0.92 -5.77
N GLU A 43 -13.36 0.24 -5.76
CA GLU A 43 -14.25 0.21 -4.58
C GLU A 43 -13.56 -0.42 -3.38
N ALA A 44 -12.84 -1.52 -3.60
CA ALA A 44 -12.12 -2.21 -2.53
C ALA A 44 -11.06 -1.30 -1.92
N LEU A 45 -10.29 -0.60 -2.75
CA LEU A 45 -9.23 0.26 -2.26
C LEU A 45 -9.78 1.44 -1.47
N ARG A 46 -10.86 2.06 -1.94
CA ARG A 46 -11.51 3.15 -1.20
C ARG A 46 -12.02 2.66 0.16
N ARG A 47 -12.62 1.48 0.20
CA ARG A 47 -13.10 0.89 1.45
C ARG A 47 -11.95 0.60 2.41
N GLU A 48 -10.89 -0.05 1.93
CA GLU A 48 -9.74 -0.39 2.75
C GLU A 48 -9.06 0.85 3.34
N MET A 49 -8.90 1.90 2.54
CA MET A 49 -8.28 3.14 3.01
C MET A 49 -9.11 3.80 4.11
N MET A 50 -10.43 3.75 4.00
CA MET A 50 -11.31 4.26 5.04
C MET A 50 -11.23 3.41 6.31
N GLU A 51 -11.27 2.09 6.17
CA GLU A 51 -11.23 1.19 7.33
C GLU A 51 -9.91 1.24 8.08
N GLU A 52 -8.79 1.30 7.36
CA GLU A 52 -7.48 1.22 7.97
C GLU A 52 -6.91 2.57 8.40
N LEU A 53 -7.20 3.62 7.65
CA LEU A 53 -6.56 4.93 7.84
C LEU A 53 -7.53 6.08 8.04
N GLY A 54 -8.82 5.87 7.88
CA GLY A 54 -9.83 6.90 8.08
C GLY A 54 -9.79 8.01 7.02
N VAL A 55 -9.34 7.71 5.82
CA VAL A 55 -9.25 8.71 4.76
C VAL A 55 -10.11 8.34 3.56
N GLU A 56 -10.60 9.36 2.87
CA GLU A 56 -11.20 9.19 1.56
C GLU A 56 -10.11 9.37 0.51
N VAL A 57 -10.11 8.50 -0.50
CA VAL A 57 -9.15 8.58 -1.59
C VAL A 57 -9.86 8.58 -2.93
N GLN A 58 -9.22 9.20 -3.90
CA GLN A 58 -9.55 9.04 -5.31
C GLN A 58 -8.53 8.08 -5.90
N VAL A 59 -9.00 6.97 -6.44
CA VAL A 59 -8.14 5.99 -7.10
C VAL A 59 -7.90 6.49 -8.51
N GLU A 60 -6.63 6.55 -8.90
CA GLU A 60 -6.22 7.07 -10.20
C GLU A 60 -5.82 5.93 -11.12
N VAL A 61 -4.60 5.92 -11.61
CA VAL A 61 -4.16 4.94 -12.59
C VAL A 61 -3.48 3.75 -11.92
N PRO A 62 -3.56 2.55 -12.54
CA PRO A 62 -2.76 1.43 -12.07
C PRO A 62 -1.27 1.72 -12.30
N VAL A 63 -0.44 1.32 -11.34
CA VAL A 63 1.01 1.49 -11.44
C VAL A 63 1.64 0.20 -11.95
N THR A 64 1.36 -0.91 -11.27
CA THR A 64 1.85 -2.23 -11.63
C THR A 64 1.03 -3.28 -10.89
N PHE A 65 1.37 -4.53 -11.11
CA PHE A 65 0.83 -5.63 -10.32
C PHE A 65 1.97 -6.59 -9.97
N ALA A 66 1.73 -7.43 -8.95
CA ALA A 66 2.67 -8.45 -8.56
C ALA A 66 1.92 -9.74 -8.25
N PHE A 67 2.52 -10.87 -8.59
CA PHE A 67 2.01 -12.17 -8.23
C PHE A 67 2.95 -12.78 -7.21
N HIS A 68 2.39 -13.24 -6.10
CA HIS A 68 3.16 -13.91 -5.06
C HIS A 68 2.51 -15.23 -4.71
N ARG A 69 3.32 -16.28 -4.68
CA ARG A 69 2.88 -17.61 -4.28
C ARG A 69 3.67 -18.05 -3.06
N ASP A 70 2.95 -18.43 -2.02
CA ASP A 70 3.55 -19.06 -0.86
C ASP A 70 2.88 -20.41 -0.59
N GLU A 71 3.21 -21.05 0.53
CA GLU A 71 2.68 -22.36 0.85
C GLU A 71 1.17 -22.36 1.10
N GLU A 72 0.61 -21.21 1.46
CA GLU A 72 -0.79 -21.11 1.85
C GLU A 72 -1.70 -20.67 0.72
N ARG A 73 -1.21 -19.78 -0.16
CA ARG A 73 -2.07 -19.18 -1.18
C ARG A 73 -1.29 -18.48 -2.28
N ASP A 74 -2.02 -18.22 -3.35
CA ASP A 74 -1.57 -17.35 -4.44
C ASP A 74 -2.21 -15.99 -4.24
N VAL A 75 -1.42 -14.93 -4.41
CA VAL A 75 -1.90 -13.56 -4.27
C VAL A 75 -1.53 -12.77 -5.52
N LEU A 76 -2.54 -12.20 -6.16
CA LEU A 76 -2.34 -11.18 -7.19
C LEU A 76 -2.60 -9.84 -6.52
N LEU A 77 -1.57 -8.98 -6.50
CA LEU A 77 -1.63 -7.69 -5.85
C LEU A 77 -1.61 -6.57 -6.90
N LEU A 78 -2.65 -5.76 -6.90
CA LEU A 78 -2.81 -4.65 -7.84
C LEU A 78 -2.46 -3.34 -7.14
N PHE A 79 -1.49 -2.61 -7.66
CA PHE A 79 -1.07 -1.33 -7.11
C PHE A 79 -1.65 -0.18 -7.93
N TYR A 80 -2.38 0.68 -7.26
CA TYR A 80 -2.98 1.87 -7.90
C TYR A 80 -2.44 3.14 -7.26
N ARG A 81 -2.16 4.13 -8.08
CA ARG A 81 -1.92 5.46 -7.57
C ARG A 81 -3.23 5.99 -7.00
N ALA A 82 -3.15 6.55 -5.80
CA ALA A 82 -4.33 7.10 -5.13
C ALA A 82 -3.98 8.43 -4.48
N ARG A 83 -4.96 9.31 -4.40
CA ARG A 83 -4.82 10.63 -3.81
C ARG A 83 -5.80 10.77 -2.67
N ILE A 84 -5.32 11.23 -1.52
CA ILE A 84 -6.20 11.50 -0.37
C ILE A 84 -6.99 12.76 -0.67
N THR A 85 -8.32 12.66 -0.61
CA THR A 85 -9.22 13.78 -0.87
C THR A 85 -9.86 14.34 0.40
N ALA A 86 -9.88 13.56 1.48
CA ALA A 86 -10.37 14.03 2.78
C ALA A 86 -9.77 13.19 3.90
N GLY A 87 -9.54 13.84 5.03
CA GLY A 87 -9.02 13.19 6.22
C GLY A 87 -7.50 13.21 6.31
N VAL A 88 -7.01 12.85 7.48
CA VAL A 88 -5.58 12.72 7.75
C VAL A 88 -5.32 11.25 8.09
N PRO A 89 -4.36 10.59 7.44
CA PRO A 89 -4.11 9.19 7.73
C PRO A 89 -3.87 8.93 9.21
N THR A 90 -4.64 8.03 9.77
CA THR A 90 -4.61 7.69 11.19
C THR A 90 -4.52 6.17 11.33
N PRO A 91 -3.63 5.64 12.16
CA PRO A 91 -3.46 4.18 12.29
C PRO A 91 -4.59 3.56 13.09
N LEU A 92 -5.69 3.24 12.45
CA LEU A 92 -6.90 2.73 13.11
C LEU A 92 -6.79 1.27 13.55
N LEU A 93 -5.78 0.52 13.06
CA LEU A 93 -5.59 -0.89 13.37
C LEU A 93 -4.37 -1.15 14.27
N GLY A 94 -3.82 -0.12 14.90
CA GLY A 94 -2.64 -0.27 15.73
C GLY A 94 -1.33 -0.37 14.96
N GLN A 95 -1.36 -0.22 13.65
CA GLN A 95 -0.17 -0.19 12.81
C GLN A 95 0.57 1.14 12.98
N GLN A 96 1.82 1.18 12.52
CA GLN A 96 2.55 2.44 12.42
C GLN A 96 2.42 2.98 11.00
N LEU A 97 2.44 4.29 10.85
CA LEU A 97 2.42 4.94 9.55
C LEU A 97 3.70 5.74 9.35
N GLY A 98 4.18 5.81 8.13
CA GLY A 98 5.34 6.62 7.80
C GLY A 98 5.29 7.12 6.37
N TRP A 99 5.96 8.26 6.15
CA TRP A 99 6.14 8.85 4.84
C TRP A 99 7.61 8.74 4.46
N PHE A 100 7.89 8.07 3.37
CA PHE A 100 9.26 7.72 2.99
C PHE A 100 9.61 8.29 1.61
N ALA A 101 10.78 8.91 1.52
CA ALA A 101 11.28 9.38 0.24
C ALA A 101 11.56 8.18 -0.69
N PRO A 102 11.50 8.37 -2.01
CA PRO A 102 11.77 7.27 -2.94
C PRO A 102 13.06 6.50 -2.64
N ARG A 103 14.13 7.21 -2.30
CA ARG A 103 15.43 6.57 -2.00
C ARG A 103 15.42 5.76 -0.71
N GLU A 104 14.48 6.02 0.19
CA GLU A 104 14.38 5.29 1.45
C GLU A 104 13.66 3.95 1.29
N LEU A 105 12.82 3.82 0.26
CA LEU A 105 11.99 2.62 0.08
C LEU A 105 12.81 1.34 0.00
N GLY A 106 13.95 1.39 -0.68
CA GLY A 106 14.81 0.21 -0.81
C GLY A 106 15.52 -0.20 0.48
N THR A 107 15.51 0.66 1.49
CA THR A 107 16.14 0.36 2.78
C THR A 107 15.17 -0.24 3.79
N LEU A 108 13.88 -0.25 3.47
CA LEU A 108 12.87 -0.77 4.38
C LEU A 108 12.75 -2.29 4.25
N ALA A 109 12.39 -2.94 5.34
CA ALA A 109 11.99 -4.34 5.30
C ALA A 109 10.55 -4.40 4.77
N THR A 110 10.37 -5.02 3.61
CA THR A 110 9.07 -5.07 2.92
C THR A 110 8.75 -6.48 2.47
N PRO A 111 7.44 -6.80 2.27
CA PRO A 111 7.08 -8.10 1.72
C PRO A 111 7.65 -8.29 0.31
N PRO A 112 7.97 -9.54 -0.08
CA PRO A 112 8.52 -9.81 -1.42
C PRO A 112 7.66 -9.30 -2.57
N ALA A 113 6.34 -9.30 -2.41
CA ALA A 113 5.41 -8.83 -3.44
C ALA A 113 5.58 -7.36 -3.79
N ASP A 114 6.17 -6.56 -2.91
CA ASP A 114 6.35 -5.12 -3.13
C ASP A 114 7.65 -4.77 -3.83
N ALA A 115 8.54 -5.75 -4.06
CA ALA A 115 9.89 -5.48 -4.55
C ALA A 115 9.93 -4.76 -5.90
N GLU A 116 9.13 -5.19 -6.87
CA GLU A 116 9.12 -4.56 -8.18
C GLU A 116 8.57 -3.13 -8.13
N LEU A 117 7.50 -2.92 -7.35
CA LEU A 117 6.96 -1.58 -7.17
C LEU A 117 7.99 -0.65 -6.56
N ILE A 118 8.67 -1.12 -5.51
CA ILE A 118 9.70 -0.31 -4.84
C ILE A 118 10.83 0.04 -5.81
N ALA A 119 11.25 -0.90 -6.65
CA ALA A 119 12.26 -0.64 -7.67
C ALA A 119 11.81 0.44 -8.66
N LEU A 120 10.54 0.39 -9.08
CA LEU A 120 9.98 1.41 -9.95
C LEU A 120 9.96 2.78 -9.29
N LEU A 121 9.49 2.87 -8.06
CA LEU A 121 9.34 4.14 -7.35
C LEU A 121 10.70 4.72 -6.93
N ALA A 122 11.61 3.88 -6.48
CA ALA A 122 12.92 4.30 -6.01
C ALA A 122 13.85 4.66 -7.17
N GLY A 123 13.75 3.93 -8.26
CA GLY A 123 14.54 4.16 -9.45
C GLY A 123 14.09 5.36 -10.22
N GLY A 124 13.01 5.75 -9.91
CA GLY A 124 12.58 6.92 -10.24
C GLY A 124 12.48 7.46 -11.51
N THR A 125 12.78 7.58 -11.99
CA THR A 125 12.73 8.24 -12.62
C THR A 125 12.78 8.58 -13.48
N ALA A 126 12.97 8.37 -13.72
CA ALA A 126 13.08 8.69 -14.79
C ALA A 126 12.81 9.48 -15.26
#